data_ed715b6b8b215b26f1323dfbd2306971
#
_entry.id   ed715b6b8b215b26f1323dfbd2306971
#
_cell.length_a   1.000
_cell.length_b   1.000
_cell.length_c   1.000
_cell.angle_alpha   90.00
_cell.angle_beta   90.00
_cell.angle_gamma   90.00
#
_symmetry.space_group_name_H-M   'P 1'
#
loop_
_entity.id
_entity.type
_entity.pdbx_description
1 polymer ?
#
loop_
_entity_poly.entity_id
_entity_poly.type
_entity_poly.pdbx_seq_one_letter_code
_entity_poly.pdbx_strand_id
1 'polypeptide(L)'
;DKSNQDYREKRMANDRGERVEKSVERMAERFERWLGDLNPKQLARIEQWAKSNANNPEENYEKRLKRQQVFMQLVTRSANRQIDQAALSREVAELLNDWQTPGNTAERKDFELRQQAVVELVVDVLNAGNVAQRRNAADRAASWAEDFQILASKQ
;
A
#
# COMPACT_ATOMS: atom_id res chain seq x y z
N ASP A 1 -13.11 19.48 8.13
CA ASP A 1 -12.98 18.97 6.76
C ASP A 1 -13.73 17.64 6.65
N LYS A 2 -14.76 17.61 5.77
CA LYS A 2 -15.64 16.45 5.55
C LYS A 2 -14.83 15.17 5.23
N SER A 3 -13.76 15.28 4.44
CA SER A 3 -12.90 14.16 4.07
C SER A 3 -12.18 13.53 5.28
N ASN A 4 -11.83 14.31 6.28
CA ASN A 4 -11.22 13.81 7.52
C ASN A 4 -12.28 13.20 8.46
N GLN A 5 -13.49 13.76 8.47
CA GLN A 5 -14.62 13.16 9.19
C GLN A 5 -15.00 11.81 8.59
N ASP A 6 -15.18 11.72 7.27
CA ASP A 6 -15.44 10.45 6.55
C ASP A 6 -14.34 9.40 6.81
N TYR A 7 -13.07 9.82 6.88
CA TYR A 7 -11.98 8.92 7.20
C TYR A 7 -12.10 8.37 8.63
N ARG A 8 -12.40 9.24 9.60
CA ARG A 8 -12.60 8.81 11.01
C ARG A 8 -13.76 7.84 11.12
N GLU A 9 -14.90 8.15 10.54
CA GLU A 9 -16.10 7.30 10.60
C GLU A 9 -15.90 5.95 9.93
N LYS A 10 -15.20 5.91 8.78
CA LYS A 10 -15.03 4.67 8.01
C LYS A 10 -13.81 3.82 8.40
N ARG A 11 -12.77 4.43 8.97
CA ARG A 11 -11.50 3.76 9.23
C ARG A 11 -11.17 3.59 10.71
N MET A 12 -11.61 4.52 11.55
CA MET A 12 -11.35 4.47 12.99
C MET A 12 -12.47 3.79 13.78
N ALA A 13 -13.69 3.71 13.22
CA ALA A 13 -14.84 3.07 13.88
C ALA A 13 -14.71 1.54 13.99
N ASN A 14 -13.90 0.91 13.14
CA ASN A 14 -13.72 -0.54 13.17
C ASN A 14 -12.80 -0.96 14.31
N ASP A 15 -13.19 -1.96 15.06
CA ASP A 15 -12.31 -2.55 16.05
C ASP A 15 -11.09 -3.26 15.39
N ARG A 16 -10.14 -3.72 16.22
CA ARG A 16 -8.94 -4.39 15.71
C ARG A 16 -9.27 -5.70 15.00
N GLY A 17 -10.26 -6.44 15.47
CA GLY A 17 -10.70 -7.70 14.88
C GLY A 17 -11.22 -7.50 13.46
N GLU A 18 -12.16 -6.59 13.26
CA GLU A 18 -12.68 -6.24 11.94
C GLU A 18 -11.60 -5.73 10.97
N ARG A 19 -10.63 -4.97 11.48
CA ARG A 19 -9.51 -4.50 10.63
C ARG A 19 -8.62 -5.65 10.16
N VAL A 20 -8.36 -6.61 11.03
CA VAL A 20 -7.61 -7.83 10.68
C VAL A 20 -8.39 -8.63 9.66
N GLU A 21 -9.67 -8.90 9.89
CA GLU A 21 -10.54 -9.65 8.97
C GLU A 21 -10.55 -9.03 7.57
N LYS A 22 -10.84 -7.74 7.46
CA LYS A 22 -10.79 -7.00 6.18
C LYS A 22 -9.39 -6.99 5.53
N SER A 23 -8.33 -7.10 6.33
CA SER A 23 -6.97 -7.21 5.81
C SER A 23 -6.70 -8.61 5.24
N VAL A 24 -7.20 -9.65 5.91
CA VAL A 24 -7.16 -11.04 5.43
C VAL A 24 -7.91 -11.18 4.11
N GLU A 25 -9.16 -10.72 4.06
CA GLU A 25 -9.98 -10.74 2.84
C GLU A 25 -9.25 -10.11 1.65
N ARG A 26 -8.82 -8.86 1.79
CA ARG A 26 -8.12 -8.14 0.71
C ARG A 26 -6.83 -8.83 0.26
N MET A 27 -6.11 -9.43 1.19
CA MET A 27 -4.86 -10.12 0.86
C MET A 27 -5.15 -11.47 0.19
N ALA A 28 -6.14 -12.22 0.68
CA ALA A 28 -6.60 -13.45 0.08
C ALA A 28 -7.06 -13.22 -1.37
N GLU A 29 -7.95 -12.25 -1.61
CA GLU A 29 -8.39 -11.89 -2.97
C GLU A 29 -7.24 -11.52 -3.91
N ARG A 30 -6.19 -10.89 -3.41
CA ARG A 30 -5.00 -10.57 -4.23
C ARG A 30 -4.25 -11.82 -4.64
N PHE A 31 -4.06 -12.77 -3.72
CA PHE A 31 -3.40 -14.03 -4.04
C PHE A 31 -4.26 -14.93 -4.91
N GLU A 32 -5.57 -15.00 -4.66
CA GLU A 32 -6.52 -15.78 -5.46
C GLU A 32 -6.55 -15.37 -6.93
N ARG A 33 -6.39 -14.08 -7.19
CA ARG A 33 -6.27 -13.59 -8.57
C ARG A 33 -5.07 -14.17 -9.32
N TRP A 34 -4.02 -14.59 -8.63
CA TRP A 34 -2.82 -15.16 -9.22
C TRP A 34 -2.79 -16.69 -9.16
N LEU A 35 -3.25 -17.24 -8.05
CA LEU A 35 -3.08 -18.64 -7.72
C LEU A 35 -4.37 -19.47 -7.95
N GLY A 36 -5.53 -18.81 -8.00
CA GLY A 36 -6.83 -19.46 -7.80
C GLY A 36 -7.07 -19.74 -6.32
N ASP A 37 -7.98 -20.65 -5.99
CA ASP A 37 -8.40 -20.96 -4.63
C ASP A 37 -7.21 -21.23 -3.69
N LEU A 38 -7.20 -20.54 -2.55
CA LEU A 38 -6.14 -20.71 -1.56
C LEU A 38 -6.39 -21.92 -0.65
N ASN A 39 -5.33 -22.61 -0.32
CA ASN A 39 -5.40 -23.73 0.62
C ASN A 39 -5.33 -23.24 2.09
N PRO A 40 -5.70 -24.10 3.08
CA PRO A 40 -5.74 -23.71 4.49
C PRO A 40 -4.39 -23.19 5.04
N LYS A 41 -3.26 -23.68 4.55
CA LYS A 41 -1.93 -23.22 5.00
C LYS A 41 -1.65 -21.79 4.52
N GLN A 42 -2.04 -21.47 3.30
CA GLN A 42 -1.92 -20.14 2.74
C GLN A 42 -2.81 -19.14 3.48
N LEU A 43 -4.07 -19.49 3.74
CA LEU A 43 -5.01 -18.67 4.50
C LEU A 43 -4.52 -18.42 5.93
N ALA A 44 -4.05 -19.45 6.63
CA ALA A 44 -3.48 -19.31 7.97
C ALA A 44 -2.26 -18.38 8.00
N ARG A 45 -1.40 -18.44 6.98
CA ARG A 45 -0.23 -17.55 6.87
C ARG A 45 -0.63 -16.10 6.62
N ILE A 46 -1.63 -15.87 5.77
CA ILE A 46 -2.21 -14.53 5.51
C ILE A 46 -2.82 -13.97 6.81
N GLU A 47 -3.57 -14.78 7.54
CA GLU A 47 -4.16 -14.37 8.81
C GLU A 47 -3.10 -13.99 9.86
N GLN A 48 -2.04 -14.79 10.00
CA GLN A 48 -0.92 -14.49 10.89
C GLN A 48 -0.26 -13.16 10.51
N TRP A 49 0.00 -12.94 9.22
CA TRP A 49 0.55 -11.69 8.72
C TRP A 49 -0.37 -10.50 9.01
N ALA A 50 -1.66 -10.64 8.77
CA ALA A 50 -2.64 -9.57 9.02
C ALA A 50 -2.70 -9.19 10.51
N LYS A 51 -2.65 -10.17 11.43
CA LYS A 51 -2.61 -9.92 12.88
C LYS A 51 -1.35 -9.15 13.30
N SER A 52 -0.21 -9.46 12.71
CA SER A 52 1.08 -8.83 13.03
C SER A 52 1.25 -7.45 12.37
N ASN A 53 0.60 -7.23 11.23
CA ASN A 53 0.76 -6.03 10.40
C ASN A 53 -0.53 -5.20 10.28
N ALA A 54 -1.48 -5.40 11.21
CA ALA A 54 -2.70 -4.59 11.24
C ALA A 54 -2.34 -3.11 11.39
N ASN A 55 -2.77 -2.30 10.42
CA ASN A 55 -2.53 -0.87 10.42
C ASN A 55 -3.12 -0.21 11.68
N ASN A 56 -2.35 0.68 12.29
CA ASN A 56 -2.85 1.59 13.32
C ASN A 56 -3.58 2.76 12.63
N PRO A 57 -4.91 2.86 12.72
CA PRO A 57 -5.67 3.90 12.04
C PRO A 57 -5.40 5.29 12.62
N GLU A 58 -5.08 5.40 13.90
CA GLU A 58 -4.73 6.65 14.58
C GLU A 58 -3.43 7.20 13.98
N GLU A 59 -2.38 6.39 13.91
CA GLU A 59 -1.09 6.75 13.32
C GLU A 59 -1.23 7.14 11.84
N ASN A 60 -2.03 6.39 11.08
CA ASN A 60 -2.29 6.73 9.68
C ASN A 60 -3.06 8.04 9.53
N TYR A 61 -3.98 8.34 10.46
CA TYR A 61 -4.72 9.59 10.49
C TYR A 61 -3.79 10.77 10.80
N GLU A 62 -2.92 10.64 11.78
CA GLU A 62 -1.92 11.67 12.12
C GLU A 62 -0.98 11.94 10.93
N LYS A 63 -0.46 10.89 10.28
CA LYS A 63 0.35 11.01 9.06
C LYS A 63 -0.43 11.70 7.93
N ARG A 64 -1.72 11.43 7.80
CA ARG A 64 -2.59 12.10 6.84
C ARG A 64 -2.74 13.59 7.14
N LEU A 65 -3.02 13.95 8.40
CA LEU A 65 -3.15 15.36 8.82
C LEU A 65 -1.85 16.13 8.59
N LYS A 66 -0.72 15.55 8.95
CA LYS A 66 0.60 16.15 8.72
C LYS A 66 0.84 16.43 7.23
N ARG A 67 0.54 15.47 6.36
CA ARG A 67 0.66 15.65 4.90
C ARG A 67 -0.26 16.73 4.37
N GLN A 68 -1.51 16.77 4.83
CA GLN A 68 -2.47 17.84 4.45
C GLN A 68 -1.97 19.20 4.90
N GLN A 69 -1.43 19.32 6.10
CA GLN A 69 -0.88 20.59 6.62
C GLN A 69 0.28 21.08 5.76
N VAL A 70 1.26 20.22 5.45
CA VAL A 70 2.40 20.57 4.58
C VAL A 70 1.92 21.01 3.20
N PHE A 71 1.01 20.27 2.60
CA PHE A 71 0.42 20.62 1.29
C PHE A 71 -0.30 21.97 1.34
N MET A 72 -1.12 22.20 2.36
CA MET A 72 -1.84 23.48 2.52
C MET A 72 -0.90 24.67 2.72
N GLN A 73 0.19 24.49 3.47
CA GLN A 73 1.21 25.53 3.62
C GLN A 73 1.86 25.86 2.28
N LEU A 74 2.18 24.85 1.48
CA LEU A 74 2.77 25.03 0.15
C LEU A 74 1.81 25.78 -0.79
N VAL A 75 0.54 25.39 -0.81
CA VAL A 75 -0.50 26.06 -1.61
C VAL A 75 -0.66 27.53 -1.18
N THR A 76 -0.69 27.80 0.14
CA THR A 76 -0.82 29.16 0.68
C THR A 76 0.38 30.04 0.31
N ARG A 77 1.60 29.52 0.42
CA ARG A 77 2.82 30.24 0.02
C ARG A 77 2.83 30.55 -1.48
N SER A 78 2.37 29.61 -2.29
CA SER A 78 2.24 29.79 -3.73
C SER A 78 1.19 30.87 -4.07
N ALA A 79 0.01 30.80 -3.47
CA ALA A 79 -1.06 31.78 -3.68
C ALA A 79 -0.65 33.20 -3.28
N ASN A 80 0.12 33.34 -2.20
CA ASN A 80 0.65 34.62 -1.72
C ASN A 80 1.92 35.07 -2.45
N ARG A 81 2.34 34.38 -3.51
CA ARG A 81 3.59 34.67 -4.25
C ARG A 81 4.86 34.71 -3.39
N GLN A 82 4.87 33.94 -2.30
CA GLN A 82 6.01 33.80 -1.38
C GLN A 82 7.02 32.77 -1.85
N ILE A 83 6.73 32.07 -2.93
CA ILE A 83 7.55 31.03 -3.53
C ILE A 83 7.49 31.16 -5.06
N ASP A 84 8.62 31.09 -5.73
CA ASP A 84 8.67 31.10 -7.19
C ASP A 84 8.34 29.71 -7.77
N GLN A 85 8.11 29.65 -9.09
CA GLN A 85 7.72 28.44 -9.78
C GLN A 85 8.75 27.31 -9.67
N ALA A 86 10.04 27.64 -9.68
CA ALA A 86 11.11 26.64 -9.62
C ALA A 86 11.22 26.05 -8.22
N ALA A 87 11.10 26.89 -7.17
CA ALA A 87 11.05 26.42 -5.80
C ALA A 87 9.77 25.64 -5.50
N LEU A 88 8.60 26.06 -6.03
CA LEU A 88 7.36 25.32 -5.91
C LEU A 88 7.49 23.92 -6.52
N SER A 89 8.05 23.81 -7.73
CA SER A 89 8.24 22.51 -8.41
C SER A 89 9.14 21.57 -7.61
N ARG A 90 10.22 22.09 -7.02
CA ARG A 90 11.09 21.28 -6.15
C ARG A 90 10.39 20.80 -4.89
N GLU A 91 9.71 21.71 -4.16
CA GLU A 91 9.02 21.35 -2.92
C GLU A 91 7.88 20.36 -3.17
N VAL A 92 7.16 20.47 -4.30
CA VAL A 92 6.16 19.47 -4.71
C VAL A 92 6.82 18.13 -5.00
N ALA A 93 7.94 18.10 -5.73
CA ALA A 93 8.66 16.86 -6.02
C ALA A 93 9.19 16.19 -4.74
N GLU A 94 9.76 16.96 -3.81
CA GLU A 94 10.18 16.46 -2.50
C GLU A 94 9.01 15.89 -1.69
N LEU A 95 7.88 16.60 -1.66
CA LEU A 95 6.67 16.14 -0.97
C LEU A 95 6.15 14.81 -1.55
N LEU A 96 6.13 14.66 -2.87
CA LEU A 96 5.70 13.43 -3.52
C LEU A 96 6.69 12.29 -3.28
N ASN A 97 8.00 12.59 -3.27
CA ASN A 97 9.02 11.61 -2.95
C ASN A 97 8.92 11.13 -1.50
N ASP A 98 8.71 12.03 -0.54
CA ASP A 98 8.49 11.68 0.87
C ASP A 98 7.21 10.84 1.10
N TRP A 99 6.22 10.97 0.23
CA TRP A 99 5.02 10.11 0.28
C TRP A 99 5.30 8.69 -0.17
N GLN A 100 6.23 8.50 -1.09
CA GLN A 100 6.63 7.19 -1.62
C GLN A 100 7.72 6.54 -0.77
N THR A 101 8.66 7.33 -0.27
CA THR A 101 9.79 6.85 0.53
C THR A 101 10.01 7.82 1.69
N PRO A 102 9.64 7.46 2.93
CA PRO A 102 9.77 8.34 4.07
C PRO A 102 11.18 8.89 4.25
N GLY A 103 11.30 10.20 4.39
CA GLY A 103 12.61 10.89 4.51
C GLY A 103 13.25 10.73 5.87
N ASN A 104 12.48 10.58 6.95
CA ASN A 104 13.04 10.42 8.28
C ASN A 104 13.43 8.94 8.55
N THR A 105 14.50 8.75 9.32
CA THR A 105 15.11 7.43 9.54
C THR A 105 14.17 6.42 10.22
N ALA A 106 13.35 6.87 11.17
CA ALA A 106 12.41 5.99 11.88
C ALA A 106 11.26 5.52 10.97
N GLU A 107 10.65 6.44 10.23
CA GLU A 107 9.58 6.12 9.27
C GLU A 107 10.09 5.24 8.12
N ARG A 108 11.34 5.47 7.68
CA ARG A 108 12.00 4.63 6.67
C ARG A 108 12.20 3.20 7.17
N LYS A 109 12.70 3.03 8.38
CA LYS A 109 12.86 1.72 9.00
C LYS A 109 11.53 0.97 9.12
N ASP A 110 10.48 1.64 9.56
CA ASP A 110 9.13 1.10 9.62
C ASP A 110 8.61 0.67 8.24
N PHE A 111 8.85 1.48 7.22
CA PHE A 111 8.49 1.20 5.84
C PHE A 111 9.22 -0.05 5.32
N GLU A 112 10.54 -0.13 5.53
CA GLU A 112 11.38 -1.28 5.16
C GLU A 112 10.92 -2.56 5.85
N LEU A 113 10.61 -2.53 7.15
CA LEU A 113 10.08 -3.66 7.89
C LEU A 113 8.73 -4.13 7.34
N ARG A 114 7.84 -3.21 6.98
CA ARG A 114 6.55 -3.56 6.37
C ARG A 114 6.72 -4.16 4.97
N GLN A 115 7.62 -3.60 4.16
CA GLN A 115 7.95 -4.20 2.86
C GLN A 115 8.53 -5.61 3.01
N GLN A 116 9.47 -5.80 3.94
CA GLN A 116 10.04 -7.11 4.24
C GLN A 116 8.94 -8.11 4.64
N ALA A 117 8.04 -7.73 5.52
CA ALA A 117 6.92 -8.58 5.94
C ALA A 117 5.99 -8.98 4.78
N VAL A 118 5.80 -8.10 3.79
CA VAL A 118 5.03 -8.42 2.58
C VAL A 118 5.81 -9.37 1.68
N VAL A 119 7.11 -9.16 1.50
CA VAL A 119 7.96 -10.07 0.70
C VAL A 119 7.96 -11.47 1.30
N GLU A 120 8.13 -11.59 2.61
CA GLU A 120 8.07 -12.86 3.34
C GLU A 120 6.70 -13.54 3.17
N LEU A 121 5.62 -12.79 3.29
CA LEU A 121 4.28 -13.32 3.04
C LEU A 121 4.14 -13.89 1.63
N VAL A 122 4.58 -13.14 0.62
CA VAL A 122 4.52 -13.59 -0.79
C VAL A 122 5.29 -14.88 -0.98
N VAL A 123 6.51 -14.93 -0.47
CA VAL A 123 7.36 -16.14 -0.56
C VAL A 123 6.71 -17.34 0.13
N ASP A 124 6.18 -17.16 1.34
CA ASP A 124 5.55 -18.22 2.10
C ASP A 124 4.28 -18.75 1.43
N VAL A 125 3.43 -17.87 0.92
CA VAL A 125 2.18 -18.24 0.22
C VAL A 125 2.48 -18.97 -1.08
N LEU A 126 3.47 -18.51 -1.85
CA LEU A 126 3.90 -19.19 -3.08
C LEU A 126 4.51 -20.58 -2.80
N ASN A 127 5.35 -20.68 -1.77
CA ASN A 127 5.97 -21.97 -1.37
C ASN A 127 4.93 -22.98 -0.87
N ALA A 128 3.87 -22.51 -0.21
CA ALA A 128 2.75 -23.36 0.22
C ALA A 128 1.80 -23.75 -0.93
N GLY A 129 2.02 -23.23 -2.14
CA GLY A 129 1.21 -23.48 -3.32
C GLY A 129 1.44 -24.86 -3.91
N ASN A 130 0.37 -25.46 -4.46
CA ASN A 130 0.42 -26.70 -5.22
C ASN A 130 0.86 -26.46 -6.68
N VAL A 131 0.99 -27.53 -7.46
CA VAL A 131 1.44 -27.47 -8.86
C VAL A 131 0.47 -26.69 -9.73
N ALA A 132 -0.84 -26.84 -9.54
CA ALA A 132 -1.89 -26.12 -10.30
C ALA A 132 -1.81 -24.61 -10.02
N GLN A 133 -1.67 -24.21 -8.76
CA GLN A 133 -1.54 -22.81 -8.37
C GLN A 133 -0.27 -22.17 -8.95
N ARG A 134 0.86 -22.87 -8.95
CA ARG A 134 2.09 -22.38 -9.58
C ARG A 134 1.94 -22.19 -11.09
N ARG A 135 1.23 -23.11 -11.74
CA ARG A 135 0.90 -22.98 -13.17
C ARG A 135 0.01 -21.75 -13.43
N ASN A 136 -1.06 -21.56 -12.65
CA ASN A 136 -1.92 -20.39 -12.77
C ASN A 136 -1.14 -19.08 -12.64
N ALA A 137 -0.21 -19.00 -11.69
CA ALA A 137 0.64 -17.82 -11.51
C ALA A 137 1.56 -17.59 -12.73
N ALA A 138 2.15 -18.64 -13.26
CA ALA A 138 3.02 -18.56 -14.44
C ALA A 138 2.24 -18.12 -15.69
N ASP A 139 1.07 -18.72 -15.95
CA ASP A 139 0.22 -18.40 -17.08
C ASP A 139 -0.26 -16.93 -17.01
N ARG A 140 -0.58 -16.45 -15.81
CA ARG A 140 -0.99 -15.06 -15.61
C ARG A 140 0.17 -14.07 -15.79
N ALA A 141 1.36 -14.43 -15.32
CA ALA A 141 2.55 -13.61 -15.54
C ALA A 141 2.90 -13.51 -17.04
N ALA A 142 2.75 -14.61 -17.79
CA ALA A 142 2.95 -14.63 -19.24
C ALA A 142 1.94 -13.72 -19.96
N SER A 143 0.66 -13.80 -19.60
CA SER A 143 -0.38 -12.92 -20.16
C SER A 143 -0.08 -11.44 -19.90
N TRP A 144 0.36 -11.08 -18.71
CA TRP A 144 0.75 -9.70 -18.41
C TRP A 144 1.98 -9.24 -19.23
N ALA A 145 2.95 -10.12 -19.42
CA ALA A 145 4.12 -9.79 -20.26
C ALA A 145 3.71 -9.50 -21.71
N GLU A 146 2.76 -10.27 -22.26
CA GLU A 146 2.18 -10.02 -23.60
C GLU A 146 1.46 -8.67 -23.66
N ASP A 147 0.61 -8.36 -22.66
CA ASP A 147 -0.10 -7.08 -22.59
C ASP A 147 0.86 -5.90 -22.55
N PHE A 148 1.94 -5.98 -21.77
CA PHE A 148 2.96 -4.93 -21.72
C PHE A 148 3.72 -4.78 -23.05
N GLN A 149 4.01 -5.88 -23.77
CA GLN A 149 4.62 -5.82 -25.09
C GLN A 149 3.72 -5.12 -26.11
N ILE A 150 2.41 -5.44 -26.09
CA ILE A 150 1.41 -4.79 -26.95
C ILE A 150 1.33 -3.28 -26.64
N LEU A 151 1.35 -2.88 -25.39
CA LEU A 151 1.33 -1.47 -25.01
C LEU A 151 2.61 -0.74 -25.43
N ALA A 152 3.76 -1.36 -25.27
CA ALA A 152 5.05 -0.79 -25.66
C ALA A 152 5.18 -0.64 -27.19
N SER A 153 4.56 -1.53 -27.98
CA SER A 153 4.61 -1.48 -29.45
C SER A 153 3.70 -0.42 -30.08
N LYS A 154 2.82 0.20 -29.29
CA LYS A 154 1.87 1.25 -29.75
C LYS A 154 2.39 2.67 -29.51
N GLN A 155 3.60 2.84 -28.96
CA GLN A 155 4.28 4.12 -28.81
C GLN A 155 5.27 4.35 -29.95
#